data_47f0b9368b892db8cf36b6b2545b03cb
#
_entry.id   47f0b9368b892db8cf36b6b2545b03cb
#
_cell.length_a   1.000
_cell.length_b   1.000
_cell.length_c   1.000
_cell.angle_alpha   90.00
_cell.angle_beta   90.00
_cell.angle_gamma   90.00
#
_symmetry.space_group_name_H-M   'P 1'
#
loop_
_entity.id
_entity.type
_entity.pdbx_description
1 polymer ?
#
loop_
_entity_poly.entity_id
_entity_poly.type
_entity_poly.pdbx_seq_one_letter_code
_entity_poly.pdbx_strand_id
1 'polypeptide(L)'
;MPKEKKLQPAQHQRRQPGREHKMKPRPQAEDKKHRGSGKLQDRVAIITGGDSGIGRAVAIAFAKEGAQISVVYLEERKDANETKCLVEEQGRECLLIKGDVGQEEFCRKAVAQTVEKFGGVDVLVNNAAEQHLQDSIEKITEKQLEKTFRTNIFSFFFMVKAAMKHLKKGAVIINTTSVTAYKGSAHLLDYSSTKGAIMSFTRSLSQALADKCIRVNGVAPGPVWTPLIPSTFPAKEVETFGSDVPLGRAAQPEEIAPSYVFLASDNSSYMTGQVLHPNGGTVVNG
;
A
#
# COMPACT_ATOMS: atom_id res chain seq x y z
N MET A 1 -11.47 21.65 27.21
CA MET A 1 -11.26 20.90 25.99
C MET A 1 -11.97 19.56 26.12
N PRO A 2 -12.75 19.09 25.15
CA PRO A 2 -13.33 17.76 25.22
C PRO A 2 -12.18 16.74 25.32
N LYS A 3 -12.31 15.74 26.19
CA LYS A 3 -11.31 14.66 26.32
C LYS A 3 -11.23 13.95 24.98
N GLU A 4 -10.03 13.91 24.38
CA GLU A 4 -9.79 13.14 23.16
C GLU A 4 -10.24 11.69 23.36
N LYS A 5 -11.08 11.22 22.46
CA LYS A 5 -11.65 9.88 22.55
C LYS A 5 -10.55 8.85 22.27
N LYS A 6 -10.21 8.02 23.25
CA LYS A 6 -9.31 6.88 23.06
C LYS A 6 -9.97 5.86 22.14
N LEU A 7 -9.31 5.54 21.04
CA LEU A 7 -9.78 4.60 20.01
C LEU A 7 -9.05 3.27 20.04
N GLN A 8 -7.78 3.30 20.47
CA GLN A 8 -6.89 2.14 20.50
C GLN A 8 -6.12 2.10 21.83
N PRO A 9 -5.64 0.94 22.29
CA PRO A 9 -4.69 0.86 23.40
C PRO A 9 -3.36 1.54 23.08
N ALA A 10 -2.74 2.19 24.07
CA ALA A 10 -1.39 2.71 23.93
C ALA A 10 -0.41 1.59 23.60
N GLN A 11 0.28 1.70 22.48
CA GLN A 11 1.31 0.73 22.06
C GLN A 11 2.33 1.38 21.12
N HIS A 12 3.55 0.86 21.13
CA HIS A 12 4.64 1.32 20.29
C HIS A 12 5.57 0.17 19.92
N GLN A 13 6.12 0.21 18.70
CA GLN A 13 7.12 -0.74 18.21
C GLN A 13 8.38 0.01 17.80
N ARG A 14 9.53 -0.33 18.38
CA ARG A 14 10.81 0.40 18.21
C ARG A 14 11.51 0.13 16.87
N ARG A 15 10.78 -0.31 15.84
CA ARG A 15 11.38 -0.65 14.52
C ARG A 15 10.38 -0.51 13.39
N GLN A 16 10.90 -0.27 12.18
CA GLN A 16 10.17 -0.42 10.93
C GLN A 16 10.92 -1.46 10.04
N PRO A 17 10.18 -2.30 9.31
CA PRO A 17 8.70 -2.41 9.31
C PRO A 17 8.14 -2.83 10.68
N GLY A 18 6.92 -2.38 10.96
CA GLY A 18 6.15 -2.80 12.13
C GLY A 18 5.65 -4.24 11.98
N ARG A 19 5.37 -4.91 13.09
CA ARG A 19 4.90 -6.30 13.14
C ARG A 19 3.42 -6.36 13.45
N GLU A 20 2.63 -6.79 12.48
CA GLU A 20 1.17 -6.86 12.62
C GLU A 20 0.74 -7.88 13.68
N HIS A 21 1.40 -9.04 13.72
CA HIS A 21 1.11 -10.07 14.72
C HIS A 21 1.34 -9.63 16.17
N LYS A 22 1.99 -8.48 16.42
CA LYS A 22 2.20 -7.89 17.75
C LYS A 22 1.21 -6.79 18.11
N MET A 23 0.39 -6.33 17.17
CA MET A 23 -0.60 -5.28 17.43
C MET A 23 -1.76 -5.78 18.30
N LYS A 24 -2.32 -4.88 19.13
CA LYS A 24 -3.50 -5.12 19.96
C LYS A 24 -4.43 -3.90 19.90
N PRO A 25 -5.66 -4.04 19.35
CA PRO A 25 -6.15 -5.20 18.59
C PRO A 25 -5.37 -5.37 17.28
N ARG A 26 -5.42 -6.56 16.71
CA ARG A 26 -4.89 -6.75 15.35
C ARG A 26 -5.76 -6.02 14.33
N PRO A 27 -5.18 -5.50 13.24
CA PRO A 27 -5.93 -4.95 12.13
C PRO A 27 -6.88 -6.00 11.51
N GLN A 28 -8.03 -5.52 11.05
CA GLN A 28 -8.96 -6.33 10.25
C GLN A 28 -8.56 -6.21 8.78
N ALA A 29 -8.00 -7.27 8.24
CA ALA A 29 -7.49 -7.31 6.86
C ALA A 29 -8.45 -8.02 5.89
N GLU A 30 -9.49 -8.68 6.41
CA GLU A 30 -10.43 -9.45 5.61
C GLU A 30 -11.88 -9.11 5.94
N ASP A 31 -12.62 -8.59 4.99
CA ASP A 31 -14.09 -8.58 5.06
C ASP A 31 -14.62 -10.01 4.80
N LYS A 32 -15.01 -10.68 5.87
CA LYS A 32 -15.55 -12.05 5.83
C LYS A 32 -16.92 -12.15 5.16
N LYS A 33 -17.62 -11.02 4.99
CA LYS A 33 -18.92 -10.97 4.32
C LYS A 33 -18.77 -10.81 2.81
N HIS A 34 -17.64 -10.25 2.37
CA HIS A 34 -17.37 -10.07 0.94
C HIS A 34 -17.18 -11.43 0.27
N ARG A 35 -17.96 -11.65 -0.80
CA ARG A 35 -17.80 -12.78 -1.72
C ARG A 35 -17.26 -12.25 -3.03
N GLY A 36 -16.17 -12.85 -3.51
CA GLY A 36 -15.62 -12.52 -4.81
C GLY A 36 -16.61 -12.78 -5.94
N SER A 37 -16.52 -11.99 -6.98
CA SER A 37 -17.34 -12.09 -8.19
C SER A 37 -16.52 -12.36 -9.46
N GLY A 38 -15.23 -12.72 -9.27
CA GLY A 38 -14.33 -13.07 -10.37
C GLY A 38 -13.80 -11.87 -11.15
N LYS A 39 -13.81 -10.65 -10.57
CA LYS A 39 -13.35 -9.43 -11.26
C LYS A 39 -11.88 -9.46 -11.68
N LEU A 40 -11.08 -10.28 -11.02
CA LEU A 40 -9.66 -10.44 -11.30
C LEU A 40 -9.32 -11.90 -11.63
N GLN A 41 -10.30 -12.63 -12.18
CA GLN A 41 -10.15 -14.05 -12.50
C GLN A 41 -8.91 -14.27 -13.35
N ASP A 42 -8.01 -15.14 -12.87
CA ASP A 42 -6.75 -15.55 -13.48
C ASP A 42 -5.73 -14.43 -13.76
N ARG A 43 -5.94 -13.23 -13.19
CA ARG A 43 -4.96 -12.15 -13.19
C ARG A 43 -3.81 -12.48 -12.24
N VAL A 44 -2.62 -11.96 -12.56
CA VAL A 44 -1.43 -12.06 -11.72
C VAL A 44 -1.12 -10.69 -11.12
N ALA A 45 -1.10 -10.60 -9.79
CA ALA A 45 -0.83 -9.35 -9.09
C ALA A 45 0.47 -9.40 -8.28
N ILE A 46 1.32 -8.36 -8.41
CA ILE A 46 2.45 -8.10 -7.51
C ILE A 46 2.03 -7.01 -6.53
N ILE A 47 2.23 -7.25 -5.23
CA ILE A 47 1.89 -6.30 -4.16
C ILE A 47 3.13 -6.06 -3.29
N THR A 48 3.69 -4.86 -3.33
CA THR A 48 4.82 -4.49 -2.44
C THR A 48 4.30 -4.11 -1.06
N GLY A 49 4.98 -4.56 0.01
CA GLY A 49 4.48 -4.44 1.38
C GLY A 49 3.18 -5.23 1.58
N GLY A 50 3.05 -6.40 0.91
CA GLY A 50 1.86 -7.23 0.94
C GLY A 50 1.77 -8.14 2.18
N ASP A 51 2.75 -8.10 3.06
CA ASP A 51 2.84 -8.92 4.27
C ASP A 51 1.89 -8.46 5.38
N SER A 52 1.46 -7.21 5.37
CA SER A 52 0.68 -6.62 6.47
C SER A 52 -0.17 -5.43 6.01
N GLY A 53 -1.04 -4.94 6.91
CA GLY A 53 -1.81 -3.72 6.73
C GLY A 53 -2.62 -3.69 5.44
N ILE A 54 -2.54 -2.56 4.73
CA ILE A 54 -3.28 -2.37 3.47
C ILE A 54 -2.86 -3.41 2.43
N GLY A 55 -1.55 -3.69 2.30
CA GLY A 55 -1.06 -4.65 1.31
C GLY A 55 -1.59 -6.06 1.53
N ARG A 56 -1.69 -6.53 2.78
CA ARG A 56 -2.33 -7.80 3.14
C ARG A 56 -3.80 -7.80 2.75
N ALA A 57 -4.54 -6.75 3.11
CA ALA A 57 -5.97 -6.68 2.80
C ALA A 57 -6.22 -6.67 1.28
N VAL A 58 -5.38 -5.98 0.51
CA VAL A 58 -5.41 -6.00 -0.96
C VAL A 58 -5.12 -7.40 -1.50
N ALA A 59 -4.11 -8.10 -0.95
CA ALA A 59 -3.76 -9.46 -1.36
C ALA A 59 -4.94 -10.42 -1.19
N ILE A 60 -5.60 -10.38 -0.01
CA ILE A 60 -6.78 -11.23 0.29
C ILE A 60 -7.95 -10.85 -0.64
N ALA A 61 -8.24 -9.55 -0.80
CA ALA A 61 -9.34 -9.10 -1.64
C ALA A 61 -9.14 -9.47 -3.11
N PHE A 62 -7.90 -9.37 -3.64
CA PHE A 62 -7.57 -9.78 -5.00
C PHE A 62 -7.68 -11.29 -5.17
N ALA A 63 -7.26 -12.08 -4.18
CA ALA A 63 -7.41 -13.53 -4.19
C ALA A 63 -8.89 -13.94 -4.21
N LYS A 64 -9.76 -13.30 -3.41
CA LYS A 64 -11.22 -13.49 -3.46
C LYS A 64 -11.79 -13.22 -4.86
N GLU A 65 -11.24 -12.25 -5.57
CA GLU A 65 -11.67 -11.92 -6.93
C GLU A 65 -10.99 -12.79 -8.01
N GLY A 66 -10.19 -13.78 -7.62
CA GLY A 66 -9.63 -14.79 -8.52
C GLY A 66 -8.20 -14.55 -8.98
N ALA A 67 -7.45 -13.60 -8.41
CA ALA A 67 -6.07 -13.33 -8.79
C ALA A 67 -5.06 -14.27 -8.11
N GLN A 68 -3.96 -14.59 -8.81
CA GLN A 68 -2.72 -15.14 -8.24
C GLN A 68 -1.89 -14.00 -7.65
N ILE A 69 -1.25 -14.22 -6.50
CA ILE A 69 -0.63 -13.15 -5.73
C ILE A 69 0.88 -13.35 -5.54
N SER A 70 1.68 -12.34 -5.85
CA SER A 70 3.06 -12.21 -5.39
C SER A 70 3.14 -11.13 -4.32
N VAL A 71 3.50 -11.53 -3.11
CA VAL A 71 3.73 -10.65 -1.96
C VAL A 71 5.21 -10.34 -1.85
N VAL A 72 5.58 -9.08 -2.07
CA VAL A 72 6.95 -8.59 -1.83
C VAL A 72 7.01 -7.96 -0.46
N TYR A 73 7.96 -8.38 0.39
CA TYR A 73 8.10 -7.93 1.77
C TYR A 73 9.57 -7.79 2.19
N LEU A 74 9.86 -6.94 3.17
CA LEU A 74 11.24 -6.68 3.58
C LEU A 74 11.77 -7.77 4.54
N GLU A 75 11.17 -7.92 5.72
CA GLU A 75 11.71 -8.79 6.78
C GLU A 75 10.68 -9.63 7.54
N GLU A 76 9.42 -9.19 7.59
CA GLU A 76 8.41 -9.73 8.51
C GLU A 76 7.84 -11.08 8.02
N ARG A 77 8.70 -12.13 8.03
CA ARG A 77 8.37 -13.47 7.49
C ARG A 77 7.12 -14.08 8.14
N LYS A 78 6.89 -13.82 9.45
CA LYS A 78 5.71 -14.36 10.14
C LYS A 78 4.43 -13.75 9.57
N ASP A 79 4.41 -12.43 9.40
CA ASP A 79 3.26 -11.72 8.85
C ASP A 79 3.07 -12.06 7.35
N ALA A 80 4.17 -12.21 6.58
CA ALA A 80 4.11 -12.64 5.19
C ALA A 80 3.55 -14.07 5.03
N ASN A 81 4.00 -15.02 5.87
CA ASN A 81 3.46 -16.38 5.87
C ASN A 81 1.97 -16.41 6.20
N GLU A 82 1.52 -15.59 7.13
CA GLU A 82 0.10 -15.46 7.45
C GLU A 82 -0.69 -14.90 6.25
N THR A 83 -0.18 -13.86 5.58
CA THR A 83 -0.81 -13.37 4.35
C THR A 83 -0.90 -14.46 3.29
N LYS A 84 0.16 -15.26 3.13
CA LYS A 84 0.14 -16.40 2.21
C LYS A 84 -0.97 -17.37 2.54
N CYS A 85 -1.09 -17.81 3.81
CA CYS A 85 -2.16 -18.71 4.23
C CYS A 85 -3.54 -18.13 3.91
N LEU A 86 -3.79 -16.85 4.25
CA LEU A 86 -5.07 -16.19 3.99
C LEU A 86 -5.42 -16.08 2.50
N VAL A 87 -4.43 -15.90 1.62
CA VAL A 87 -4.61 -15.93 0.16
C VAL A 87 -4.92 -17.34 -0.33
N GLU A 88 -4.19 -18.35 0.19
CA GLU A 88 -4.37 -19.74 -0.19
C GLU A 88 -5.71 -20.32 0.29
N GLU A 89 -6.25 -19.84 1.41
CA GLU A 89 -7.61 -20.11 1.87
C GLU A 89 -8.69 -19.64 0.88
N GLN A 90 -8.37 -18.67 0.01
CA GLN A 90 -9.26 -18.23 -1.07
C GLN A 90 -9.12 -19.09 -2.35
N GLY A 91 -8.34 -20.17 -2.31
CA GLY A 91 -8.11 -21.06 -3.44
C GLY A 91 -7.14 -20.50 -4.49
N ARG A 92 -6.33 -19.49 -4.17
CA ARG A 92 -5.35 -18.88 -5.08
C ARG A 92 -3.92 -19.10 -4.56
N GLU A 93 -2.95 -19.19 -5.47
CA GLU A 93 -1.56 -19.36 -5.09
C GLU A 93 -0.94 -18.01 -4.62
N CYS A 94 -0.04 -18.10 -3.63
CA CYS A 94 0.72 -16.96 -3.13
C CYS A 94 2.23 -17.21 -3.16
N LEU A 95 2.96 -16.38 -3.91
CA LEU A 95 4.42 -16.36 -3.94
C LEU A 95 4.93 -15.30 -2.96
N LEU A 96 5.79 -15.71 -2.02
CA LEU A 96 6.46 -14.80 -1.09
C LEU A 96 7.86 -14.44 -1.59
N ILE A 97 8.16 -13.15 -1.75
CA ILE A 97 9.43 -12.64 -2.23
C ILE A 97 10.02 -11.67 -1.22
N LYS A 98 11.08 -12.11 -0.51
CA LYS A 98 11.73 -11.31 0.53
C LYS A 98 12.84 -10.44 -0.05
N GLY A 99 12.83 -9.14 0.24
CA GLY A 99 13.92 -8.22 -0.06
C GLY A 99 13.50 -6.75 -0.05
N ASP A 100 14.47 -5.88 -0.32
CA ASP A 100 14.32 -4.43 -0.23
C ASP A 100 13.97 -3.84 -1.61
N VAL A 101 12.76 -3.31 -1.74
CA VAL A 101 12.28 -2.62 -2.96
C VAL A 101 13.05 -1.31 -3.26
N GLY A 102 13.77 -0.77 -2.29
CA GLY A 102 14.70 0.34 -2.50
C GLY A 102 15.92 -0.02 -3.36
N GLN A 103 16.10 -1.31 -3.70
CA GLN A 103 17.18 -1.83 -4.54
C GLN A 103 16.65 -2.21 -5.92
N GLU A 104 17.09 -1.54 -6.98
CA GLU A 104 16.61 -1.79 -8.35
C GLU A 104 16.81 -3.24 -8.80
N GLU A 105 17.98 -3.81 -8.48
CA GLU A 105 18.31 -5.21 -8.79
C GLU A 105 17.32 -6.19 -8.14
N PHE A 106 16.93 -5.92 -6.87
CA PHE A 106 15.93 -6.73 -6.20
C PHE A 106 14.57 -6.63 -6.90
N CYS A 107 14.15 -5.43 -7.31
CA CYS A 107 12.88 -5.25 -8.03
C CYS A 107 12.85 -6.05 -9.34
N ARG A 108 13.97 -6.10 -10.09
CA ARG A 108 14.09 -6.94 -11.28
C ARG A 108 13.93 -8.44 -10.96
N LYS A 109 14.57 -8.90 -9.88
CA LYS A 109 14.45 -10.30 -9.42
C LYS A 109 13.03 -10.63 -8.97
N ALA A 110 12.36 -9.72 -8.25
CA ALA A 110 11.00 -9.93 -7.76
C ALA A 110 10.01 -10.09 -8.92
N VAL A 111 10.09 -9.24 -9.93
CA VAL A 111 9.27 -9.37 -11.13
C VAL A 111 9.59 -10.65 -11.88
N ALA A 112 10.87 -11.00 -12.07
CA ALA A 112 11.29 -12.20 -12.77
C ALA A 112 10.75 -13.48 -12.10
N GLN A 113 10.83 -13.58 -10.75
CA GLN A 113 10.28 -14.71 -9.99
C GLN A 113 8.76 -14.80 -10.14
N THR A 114 8.05 -13.66 -10.16
CA THR A 114 6.60 -13.67 -10.40
C THR A 114 6.26 -14.20 -11.79
N VAL A 115 6.97 -13.72 -12.80
CA VAL A 115 6.77 -14.16 -14.20
C VAL A 115 7.11 -15.65 -14.38
N GLU A 116 8.20 -16.12 -13.77
CA GLU A 116 8.58 -17.53 -13.78
C GLU A 116 7.49 -18.41 -13.13
N LYS A 117 6.92 -17.96 -12.00
CA LYS A 117 5.91 -18.75 -11.28
C LYS A 117 4.54 -18.71 -11.95
N PHE A 118 4.10 -17.55 -12.46
CA PHE A 118 2.71 -17.31 -12.89
C PHE A 118 2.55 -16.94 -14.36
N GLY A 119 3.65 -16.81 -15.12
CA GLY A 119 3.61 -16.56 -16.56
C GLY A 119 3.48 -15.10 -16.98
N GLY A 120 3.27 -14.15 -16.06
CA GLY A 120 3.10 -12.73 -16.40
C GLY A 120 2.85 -11.82 -15.20
N VAL A 121 2.50 -10.56 -15.49
CA VAL A 121 2.06 -9.56 -14.51
C VAL A 121 0.93 -8.77 -15.14
N ASP A 122 -0.25 -8.77 -14.52
CA ASP A 122 -1.42 -8.02 -14.96
C ASP A 122 -1.69 -6.80 -14.06
N VAL A 123 -1.37 -6.91 -12.77
CA VAL A 123 -1.57 -5.84 -11.80
C VAL A 123 -0.31 -5.62 -10.97
N LEU A 124 0.19 -4.39 -10.94
CA LEU A 124 1.27 -3.97 -10.05
C LEU A 124 0.73 -3.00 -9.00
N VAL A 125 0.78 -3.39 -7.72
CA VAL A 125 0.43 -2.54 -6.58
C VAL A 125 1.71 -2.09 -5.88
N ASN A 126 2.09 -0.84 -6.07
CA ASN A 126 3.17 -0.19 -5.35
C ASN A 126 2.59 0.36 -4.03
N ASN A 127 2.86 -0.34 -2.91
CA ASN A 127 2.28 -0.02 -1.62
C ASN A 127 3.31 0.06 -0.48
N ALA A 128 4.47 -0.60 -0.60
CA ALA A 128 5.52 -0.53 0.41
C ALA A 128 5.89 0.92 0.76
N ALA A 129 5.99 1.23 2.05
CA ALA A 129 6.35 2.56 2.53
C ALA A 129 6.95 2.50 3.95
N GLU A 130 7.73 3.53 4.27
CA GLU A 130 8.16 3.86 5.62
C GLU A 130 7.91 5.35 5.92
N GLN A 131 7.90 5.71 7.21
CA GLN A 131 7.74 7.10 7.66
C GLN A 131 8.45 7.32 9.00
N HIS A 132 8.98 8.51 9.21
CA HIS A 132 9.74 8.86 10.41
C HIS A 132 9.27 10.20 10.93
N LEU A 133 8.85 10.26 12.22
CA LEU A 133 8.47 11.50 12.87
C LEU A 133 9.70 12.37 13.12
N GLN A 134 9.56 13.65 12.79
CA GLN A 134 10.51 14.68 13.18
C GLN A 134 9.78 15.94 13.63
N ASP A 135 10.29 16.58 14.69
CA ASP A 135 9.70 17.80 15.26
C ASP A 135 10.03 19.05 14.42
N SER A 136 11.11 18.99 13.64
CA SER A 136 11.54 20.09 12.79
C SER A 136 12.33 19.60 11.57
N ILE A 137 12.43 20.44 10.54
CA ILE A 137 13.15 20.12 9.30
C ILE A 137 14.66 19.90 9.55
N GLU A 138 15.26 20.58 10.50
CA GLU A 138 16.68 20.48 10.83
C GLU A 138 17.06 19.11 11.41
N LYS A 139 16.08 18.36 11.94
CA LYS A 139 16.28 17.02 12.46
C LYS A 139 16.25 15.94 11.38
N ILE A 140 15.78 16.26 10.18
CA ILE A 140 15.74 15.33 9.06
C ILE A 140 17.17 15.20 8.50
N THR A 141 17.81 14.07 8.78
CA THR A 141 19.15 13.80 8.26
C THR A 141 19.09 13.41 6.78
N GLU A 142 20.19 13.67 6.04
CA GLU A 142 20.35 13.20 4.65
C GLU A 142 20.08 11.69 4.53
N LYS A 143 20.61 10.89 5.44
CA LYS A 143 20.39 9.45 5.49
C LYS A 143 18.90 9.07 5.63
N GLN A 144 18.15 9.76 6.49
CA GLN A 144 16.72 9.54 6.65
C GLN A 144 15.99 9.92 5.36
N LEU A 145 16.28 11.11 4.83
CA LEU A 145 15.66 11.61 3.61
C LEU A 145 15.87 10.66 2.44
N GLU A 146 17.12 10.26 2.19
CA GLU A 146 17.46 9.31 1.13
C GLU A 146 16.72 7.98 1.32
N LYS A 147 16.71 7.43 2.52
CA LYS A 147 16.05 6.16 2.82
C LYS A 147 14.54 6.24 2.57
N THR A 148 13.88 7.30 3.08
CA THR A 148 12.44 7.53 2.88
C THR A 148 12.09 7.64 1.39
N PHE A 149 12.88 8.42 0.62
CA PHE A 149 12.67 8.56 -0.82
C PHE A 149 12.94 7.26 -1.57
N ARG A 150 13.97 6.53 -1.19
CA ARG A 150 14.35 5.26 -1.81
C ARG A 150 13.26 4.22 -1.65
N THR A 151 12.71 4.08 -0.44
CA THR A 151 11.61 3.15 -0.17
C THR A 151 10.29 3.62 -0.80
N ASN A 152 9.94 4.90 -0.64
CA ASN A 152 8.58 5.36 -0.93
C ASN A 152 8.36 5.78 -2.39
N ILE A 153 9.41 6.18 -3.13
CA ILE A 153 9.24 6.65 -4.51
C ILE A 153 10.23 6.00 -5.49
N PHE A 154 11.53 5.86 -5.19
CA PHE A 154 12.45 5.22 -6.12
C PHE A 154 12.03 3.77 -6.41
N SER A 155 11.55 3.05 -5.39
CA SER A 155 10.99 1.70 -5.53
C SER A 155 9.87 1.62 -6.57
N PHE A 156 9.02 2.65 -6.68
CA PHE A 156 7.93 2.69 -7.65
C PHE A 156 8.47 2.75 -9.08
N PHE A 157 9.49 3.59 -9.31
CA PHE A 157 10.21 3.60 -10.59
C PHE A 157 10.85 2.24 -10.89
N PHE A 158 11.52 1.64 -9.90
CA PHE A 158 12.24 0.37 -10.08
C PHE A 158 11.26 -0.77 -10.40
N MET A 159 10.16 -0.89 -9.65
CA MET A 159 9.14 -1.91 -9.88
C MET A 159 8.47 -1.73 -11.24
N VAL A 160 8.09 -0.50 -11.61
CA VAL A 160 7.49 -0.23 -12.94
C VAL A 160 8.48 -0.54 -14.05
N LYS A 161 9.73 -0.07 -13.99
CA LYS A 161 10.77 -0.41 -14.97
C LYS A 161 10.94 -1.92 -15.14
N ALA A 162 10.99 -2.64 -14.03
CA ALA A 162 11.13 -4.10 -14.06
C ALA A 162 9.91 -4.79 -14.71
N ALA A 163 8.69 -4.30 -14.40
CA ALA A 163 7.45 -4.90 -14.90
C ALA A 163 7.14 -4.55 -16.37
N MET A 164 7.63 -3.41 -16.90
CA MET A 164 7.23 -2.86 -18.20
C MET A 164 7.25 -3.86 -19.36
N LYS A 165 8.25 -4.73 -19.43
CA LYS A 165 8.35 -5.74 -20.52
C LYS A 165 7.36 -6.90 -20.39
N HIS A 166 6.67 -6.99 -19.25
CA HIS A 166 5.70 -8.05 -18.94
C HIS A 166 4.27 -7.53 -18.85
N LEU A 167 4.09 -6.22 -18.69
CA LEU A 167 2.77 -5.58 -18.70
C LEU A 167 2.22 -5.54 -20.13
N LYS A 168 1.05 -6.13 -20.32
CA LYS A 168 0.35 -6.17 -21.61
C LYS A 168 -0.83 -5.19 -21.62
N LYS A 169 -1.45 -5.01 -22.78
CA LYS A 169 -2.71 -4.29 -22.93
C LYS A 169 -3.73 -4.77 -21.88
N GLY A 170 -4.34 -3.86 -21.15
CA GLY A 170 -5.28 -4.13 -20.06
C GLY A 170 -4.62 -4.32 -18.69
N ALA A 171 -3.27 -4.24 -18.60
CA ALA A 171 -2.58 -4.25 -17.31
C ALA A 171 -2.87 -2.96 -16.52
N VAL A 172 -2.70 -3.05 -15.20
CA VAL A 172 -3.00 -1.95 -14.28
C VAL A 172 -1.85 -1.73 -13.30
N ILE A 173 -1.51 -0.47 -13.06
CA ILE A 173 -0.60 -0.05 -12.01
C ILE A 173 -1.39 0.76 -10.98
N ILE A 174 -1.28 0.42 -9.69
CA ILE A 174 -1.94 1.13 -8.60
C ILE A 174 -0.88 1.59 -7.60
N ASN A 175 -0.83 2.89 -7.35
CA ASN A 175 0.15 3.51 -6.48
C ASN A 175 -0.50 3.98 -5.17
N THR A 176 0.02 3.52 -4.03
CA THR A 176 -0.45 3.95 -2.71
C THR A 176 0.20 5.27 -2.33
N THR A 177 -0.54 6.37 -2.44
CA THR A 177 -0.14 7.68 -1.92
C THR A 177 -0.68 7.87 -0.48
N SER A 178 -1.12 9.05 -0.09
CA SER A 178 -1.67 9.35 1.24
C SER A 178 -2.46 10.66 1.20
N VAL A 179 -3.38 10.83 2.14
CA VAL A 179 -4.01 12.13 2.41
C VAL A 179 -2.98 13.23 2.71
N THR A 180 -1.80 12.87 3.23
CA THR A 180 -0.72 13.82 3.51
C THR A 180 -0.09 14.43 2.25
N ALA A 181 -0.28 13.81 1.08
CA ALA A 181 0.11 14.40 -0.21
C ALA A 181 -0.68 15.68 -0.53
N TYR A 182 -1.86 15.83 0.05
CA TYR A 182 -2.79 16.93 -0.19
C TYR A 182 -2.80 17.94 0.96
N LYS A 183 -2.94 17.46 2.21
CA LYS A 183 -3.00 18.34 3.39
C LYS A 183 -1.64 18.63 4.02
N GLY A 184 -0.59 17.90 3.65
CA GLY A 184 0.69 17.95 4.35
C GLY A 184 0.64 17.28 5.73
N SER A 185 1.80 17.26 6.40
CA SER A 185 1.96 16.89 7.82
C SER A 185 3.23 17.54 8.37
N ALA A 186 3.09 18.36 9.41
CA ALA A 186 4.22 19.09 9.98
C ALA A 186 5.32 18.20 10.58
N HIS A 187 4.95 16.98 11.01
CA HIS A 187 5.88 16.01 11.62
C HIS A 187 6.34 14.89 10.67
N LEU A 188 5.87 14.89 9.42
CA LEU A 188 6.16 13.86 8.41
C LEU A 188 6.54 14.52 7.07
N LEU A 189 7.48 15.47 7.10
CA LEU A 189 7.82 16.29 5.93
C LEU A 189 8.35 15.45 4.76
N ASP A 190 9.33 14.60 5.01
CA ASP A 190 9.93 13.71 4.01
C ASP A 190 8.90 12.71 3.46
N TYR A 191 8.12 12.08 4.35
CA TYR A 191 7.04 11.18 3.96
C TYR A 191 6.00 11.88 3.07
N SER A 192 5.47 13.02 3.50
CA SER A 192 4.46 13.79 2.75
C SER A 192 4.99 14.21 1.39
N SER A 193 6.27 14.60 1.30
CA SER A 193 6.93 14.93 0.04
C SER A 193 6.98 13.72 -0.90
N THR A 194 7.33 12.53 -0.39
CA THR A 194 7.30 11.30 -1.22
C THR A 194 5.88 10.98 -1.70
N LYS A 195 4.86 11.21 -0.87
CA LYS A 195 3.46 10.95 -1.23
C LYS A 195 2.94 11.93 -2.28
N GLY A 196 3.38 13.18 -2.24
CA GLY A 196 3.17 14.16 -3.32
C GLY A 196 3.86 13.75 -4.63
N ALA A 197 5.12 13.27 -4.55
CA ALA A 197 5.86 12.76 -5.69
C ALA A 197 5.14 11.56 -6.35
N ILE A 198 4.57 10.63 -5.56
CA ILE A 198 3.78 9.50 -6.08
C ILE A 198 2.55 9.97 -6.87
N MET A 199 1.87 11.02 -6.41
CA MET A 199 0.72 11.59 -7.12
C MET A 199 1.15 12.12 -8.50
N SER A 200 2.22 12.91 -8.56
CA SER A 200 2.78 13.41 -9.83
C SER A 200 3.25 12.27 -10.74
N PHE A 201 3.96 11.28 -10.18
CA PHE A 201 4.38 10.08 -10.89
C PHE A 201 3.19 9.32 -11.51
N THR A 202 2.11 9.14 -10.75
CA THR A 202 0.89 8.47 -11.21
C THR A 202 0.29 9.17 -12.42
N ARG A 203 0.15 10.50 -12.36
CA ARG A 203 -0.39 11.33 -13.45
C ARG A 203 0.50 11.28 -14.71
N SER A 204 1.79 11.44 -14.54
CA SER A 204 2.74 11.41 -15.65
C SER A 204 2.83 10.03 -16.31
N LEU A 205 2.91 8.97 -15.49
CA LEU A 205 3.00 7.60 -15.98
C LEU A 205 1.70 7.17 -16.70
N SER A 206 0.54 7.64 -16.25
CA SER A 206 -0.74 7.34 -16.88
C SER A 206 -0.80 7.88 -18.33
N GLN A 207 -0.27 9.09 -18.56
CA GLN A 207 -0.17 9.68 -19.89
C GLN A 207 0.83 8.92 -20.77
N ALA A 208 2.00 8.56 -20.21
CA ALA A 208 3.05 7.84 -20.93
C ALA A 208 2.66 6.40 -21.33
N LEU A 209 1.65 5.80 -20.70
CA LEU A 209 1.23 4.42 -20.95
C LEU A 209 -0.18 4.30 -21.55
N ALA A 210 -0.85 5.41 -21.84
CA ALA A 210 -2.21 5.43 -22.38
C ALA A 210 -2.31 4.74 -23.75
N ASP A 211 -1.37 4.99 -24.63
CA ASP A 211 -1.27 4.37 -25.97
C ASP A 211 -1.06 2.86 -25.92
N LYS A 212 -0.47 2.36 -24.82
CA LYS A 212 -0.29 0.91 -24.55
C LYS A 212 -1.53 0.28 -23.89
N CYS A 213 -2.60 1.06 -23.65
CA CYS A 213 -3.78 0.63 -22.92
C CYS A 213 -3.45 0.05 -21.53
N ILE A 214 -2.48 0.63 -20.84
CA ILE A 214 -2.12 0.33 -19.45
C ILE A 214 -2.65 1.48 -18.58
N ARG A 215 -3.49 1.16 -17.59
CA ARG A 215 -4.05 2.16 -16.68
C ARG A 215 -3.15 2.35 -15.47
N VAL A 216 -2.98 3.59 -15.03
CA VAL A 216 -2.19 3.92 -13.84
C VAL A 216 -3.03 4.84 -12.96
N ASN A 217 -3.37 4.37 -11.76
CA ASN A 217 -4.16 5.13 -10.80
C ASN A 217 -3.56 5.08 -9.40
N GLY A 218 -4.08 5.88 -8.50
CA GLY A 218 -3.63 5.94 -7.11
C GLY A 218 -4.75 5.72 -6.11
N VAL A 219 -4.34 5.36 -4.88
CA VAL A 219 -5.20 5.39 -3.70
C VAL A 219 -4.51 6.26 -2.66
N ALA A 220 -5.23 7.22 -2.08
CA ALA A 220 -4.77 8.12 -1.03
C ALA A 220 -5.55 7.86 0.26
N PRO A 221 -5.16 6.86 1.07
CA PRO A 221 -5.83 6.58 2.32
C PRO A 221 -5.70 7.73 3.32
N GLY A 222 -6.69 7.88 4.19
CA GLY A 222 -6.58 8.62 5.44
C GLY A 222 -5.86 7.80 6.52
N PRO A 223 -6.19 8.01 7.81
CA PRO A 223 -5.66 7.20 8.89
C PRO A 223 -6.18 5.75 8.77
N VAL A 224 -5.26 4.78 8.73
CA VAL A 224 -5.58 3.34 8.66
C VAL A 224 -4.84 2.60 9.76
N TRP A 225 -5.51 1.72 10.48
CA TRP A 225 -4.94 0.91 11.54
C TRP A 225 -4.04 -0.19 10.97
N THR A 226 -2.74 0.10 10.89
CA THR A 226 -1.70 -0.77 10.29
C THR A 226 -0.46 -0.79 11.17
N PRO A 227 0.47 -1.76 10.98
CA PRO A 227 1.72 -1.80 11.74
C PRO A 227 2.59 -0.54 11.59
N LEU A 228 2.42 0.23 10.53
CA LEU A 228 3.12 1.49 10.32
C LEU A 228 2.84 2.48 11.45
N ILE A 229 1.63 2.45 12.04
CA ILE A 229 1.20 3.41 13.06
C ILE A 229 1.96 3.22 14.38
N PRO A 230 1.89 2.05 15.07
CA PRO A 230 2.65 1.87 16.30
C PRO A 230 4.16 1.77 16.09
N SER A 231 4.65 1.59 14.86
CA SER A 231 6.08 1.64 14.54
C SER A 231 6.61 3.05 14.27
N THR A 232 5.71 4.03 14.14
CA THR A 232 6.04 5.44 13.89
C THR A 232 5.75 6.30 15.10
N PHE A 233 4.51 6.24 15.60
CA PHE A 233 4.00 7.19 16.59
C PHE A 233 4.29 6.74 18.03
N PRO A 234 4.51 7.70 18.96
CA PRO A 234 4.54 7.44 20.39
C PRO A 234 3.24 6.76 20.85
N ALA A 235 3.35 5.91 21.88
CA ALA A 235 2.21 5.11 22.36
C ALA A 235 0.97 5.95 22.71
N LYS A 236 1.16 7.17 23.24
CA LYS A 236 0.07 8.09 23.59
C LYS A 236 -0.69 8.60 22.36
N GLU A 237 0.01 8.88 21.26
CA GLU A 237 -0.61 9.35 20.01
C GLU A 237 -1.37 8.23 19.32
N VAL A 238 -0.91 6.98 19.45
CA VAL A 238 -1.62 5.80 18.93
C VAL A 238 -3.00 5.64 19.56
N GLU A 239 -3.20 6.04 20.84
CA GLU A 239 -4.50 5.96 21.51
C GLU A 239 -5.63 6.73 20.80
N THR A 240 -5.29 7.85 20.18
CA THR A 240 -6.26 8.77 19.54
C THR A 240 -6.15 8.77 18.02
N PHE A 241 -5.30 7.92 17.44
CA PHE A 241 -5.03 7.91 16.01
C PHE A 241 -6.30 7.74 15.17
N GLY A 242 -6.56 8.72 14.30
CA GLY A 242 -7.73 8.79 13.42
C GLY A 242 -8.96 9.46 14.05
N SER A 243 -8.87 10.00 15.28
CA SER A 243 -9.99 10.74 15.90
C SER A 243 -10.26 12.10 15.23
N ASP A 244 -9.31 12.60 14.45
CA ASP A 244 -9.33 13.92 13.81
C ASP A 244 -10.04 13.94 12.44
N VAL A 245 -10.43 12.78 11.90
CA VAL A 245 -11.22 12.74 10.66
C VAL A 245 -12.72 12.79 10.94
N PRO A 246 -13.57 13.25 9.98
CA PRO A 246 -15.01 13.35 10.17
C PRO A 246 -15.69 12.06 10.66
N LEU A 247 -15.26 10.88 10.20
CA LEU A 247 -15.77 9.60 10.71
C LEU A 247 -15.28 9.25 12.12
N GLY A 248 -14.37 10.04 12.71
CA GLY A 248 -13.92 9.96 14.11
C GLY A 248 -13.17 8.67 14.48
N ARG A 249 -12.57 7.98 13.49
CA ARG A 249 -11.78 6.76 13.69
C ARG A 249 -10.80 6.49 12.54
N ALA A 250 -9.77 5.70 12.82
CA ALA A 250 -9.00 5.11 11.74
C ALA A 250 -9.84 4.03 11.01
N ALA A 251 -9.60 3.90 9.71
CA ALA A 251 -10.12 2.77 8.92
C ALA A 251 -9.40 1.47 9.28
N GLN A 252 -10.06 0.34 9.03
CA GLN A 252 -9.39 -0.96 8.95
C GLN A 252 -8.84 -1.19 7.54
N PRO A 253 -7.77 -1.98 7.38
CA PRO A 253 -7.22 -2.30 6.05
C PRO A 253 -8.26 -2.86 5.08
N GLU A 254 -9.19 -3.69 5.54
CA GLU A 254 -10.28 -4.24 4.71
C GLU A 254 -11.20 -3.17 4.12
N GLU A 255 -11.34 -2.00 4.77
CA GLU A 255 -12.16 -0.89 4.27
C GLU A 255 -11.46 -0.11 3.14
N ILE A 256 -10.16 -0.30 2.98
CA ILE A 256 -9.36 0.34 1.93
C ILE A 256 -9.23 -0.55 0.68
N ALA A 257 -9.15 -1.86 0.88
CA ALA A 257 -8.94 -2.85 -0.19
C ALA A 257 -9.97 -2.76 -1.35
N PRO A 258 -11.27 -2.47 -1.14
CA PRO A 258 -12.23 -2.32 -2.24
C PRO A 258 -11.85 -1.28 -3.29
N SER A 259 -11.16 -0.19 -2.90
CA SER A 259 -10.65 0.81 -3.83
C SER A 259 -9.64 0.20 -4.81
N TYR A 260 -8.79 -0.71 -4.35
CA TYR A 260 -7.82 -1.41 -5.20
C TYR A 260 -8.50 -2.42 -6.11
N VAL A 261 -9.47 -3.19 -5.63
CA VAL A 261 -10.26 -4.11 -6.46
C VAL A 261 -10.96 -3.35 -7.59
N PHE A 262 -11.59 -2.22 -7.27
CA PHE A 262 -12.23 -1.36 -8.28
C PHE A 262 -11.23 -0.88 -9.33
N LEU A 263 -10.06 -0.35 -8.91
CA LEU A 263 -9.05 0.16 -9.83
C LEU A 263 -8.38 -0.96 -10.65
N ALA A 264 -8.23 -2.16 -10.09
CA ALA A 264 -7.63 -3.29 -10.79
C ALA A 264 -8.56 -3.93 -11.82
N SER A 265 -9.88 -3.78 -11.64
CA SER A 265 -10.91 -4.42 -12.48
C SER A 265 -11.35 -3.55 -13.67
N ASP A 266 -12.14 -4.13 -14.54
CA ASP A 266 -12.77 -3.43 -15.69
C ASP A 266 -13.82 -2.42 -15.26
N ASN A 267 -14.29 -2.44 -13.99
CA ASN A 267 -15.18 -1.42 -13.43
C ASN A 267 -14.59 -0.01 -13.49
N SER A 268 -13.28 0.11 -13.61
CA SER A 268 -12.54 1.38 -13.76
C SER A 268 -11.89 1.54 -15.15
N SER A 269 -12.44 0.88 -16.17
CA SER A 269 -11.87 0.85 -17.54
C SER A 269 -11.65 2.23 -18.16
N TYR A 270 -12.46 3.24 -17.75
CA TYR A 270 -12.32 4.63 -18.22
C TYR A 270 -11.58 5.54 -17.22
N MET A 271 -10.80 4.95 -16.29
CA MET A 271 -10.04 5.69 -15.28
C MET A 271 -8.53 5.46 -15.43
N THR A 272 -7.79 6.53 -15.68
CA THR A 272 -6.33 6.56 -15.60
C THR A 272 -5.85 7.94 -15.13
N GLY A 273 -4.75 8.01 -14.39
CA GLY A 273 -4.22 9.25 -13.80
C GLY A 273 -5.03 9.78 -12.60
N GLN A 274 -6.00 9.02 -12.09
CA GLN A 274 -6.88 9.43 -11.00
C GLN A 274 -6.44 8.85 -9.66
N VAL A 275 -6.91 9.49 -8.56
CA VAL A 275 -6.63 9.04 -7.19
C VAL A 275 -7.95 8.92 -6.42
N LEU A 276 -8.19 7.76 -5.81
CA LEU A 276 -9.31 7.55 -4.90
C LEU A 276 -8.92 7.91 -3.46
N HIS A 277 -9.84 8.48 -2.70
CA HIS A 277 -9.60 9.03 -1.36
C HIS A 277 -10.44 8.35 -0.27
N PRO A 278 -10.17 7.08 0.11
CA PRO A 278 -10.80 6.46 1.29
C PRO A 278 -10.14 7.02 2.56
N ASN A 279 -10.57 8.22 3.01
CA ASN A 279 -9.84 9.04 3.99
C ASN A 279 -10.65 9.46 5.22
N GLY A 280 -11.83 8.86 5.43
CA GLY A 280 -12.66 9.16 6.61
C GLY A 280 -13.39 10.50 6.53
N GLY A 281 -13.52 11.09 5.33
CA GLY A 281 -14.27 12.33 5.10
C GLY A 281 -13.41 13.61 5.08
N THR A 282 -12.08 13.49 5.14
CA THR A 282 -11.20 14.64 4.97
C THR A 282 -11.34 15.20 3.56
N VAL A 283 -11.74 16.48 3.44
CA VAL A 283 -11.84 17.16 2.14
C VAL A 283 -10.44 17.42 1.60
N VAL A 284 -10.20 17.01 0.36
CA VAL A 284 -8.95 17.23 -0.37
C VAL A 284 -9.27 17.83 -1.73
N ASN A 285 -8.56 18.89 -2.07
CA ASN A 285 -8.60 19.50 -3.40
C ASN A 285 -7.35 19.03 -4.15
N GLY A 286 -7.54 18.24 -5.21
CA GLY A 286 -6.45 17.59 -5.92
C GLY A 286 -6.36 17.96 -7.38
#